data_ca8da281f5e768ba5cfba920c03c8061
#
_entry.id   ca8da281f5e768ba5cfba920c03c8061
#
_cell.length_a   1.000
_cell.length_b   1.000
_cell.length_c   1.000
_cell.angle_alpha   90.00
_cell.angle_beta   90.00
_cell.angle_gamma   90.00
#
_symmetry.space_group_name_H-M   'P 1'
#
loop_
_entity.id
_entity.type
_entity.pdbx_description
1 polymer ?
#
loop_
_entity_poly.entity_id
_entity_poly.type
_entity_poly.pdbx_seq_one_letter_code
_entity_poly.pdbx_strand_id
1 'polypeptide(L)'
;MSKYIKGLLVSGFLLCIGVGVTSAEEINLAAFAPRSATILAQGGSFTAVAAGYEALFTNPAAFASRNGGLTIMANPWVYGNPRDLLISAGALEAPADYAGPSTTFDDPTGFSDYFAYTSQGGFGGGGGFGIGWVGRGLGLGLISSTDLFAFGSPFPGGVKGYLQSDATIVAGLGFTLIDSKLISLKIGADLRPTLRFYSPLTADTILDMISDSSSDPESNPLNSTFMYSGSALAIDAGIQGTLFENLSFGLSIRDAFNTRYAMSQYPLGDWLDEAQTGSLPSGGPSADDTYLVPMNISAGLGYHVDMGGLSWLLDPLVHLELSDPLGVIRDNKSPWALFHLGTEVKVLRFISLRAGLNQGYLSAGAGVKLLFLDLNVAAFTRELGHYAGDQSSSGFAMELAFRF
;
A
#
# COMPACT_ATOMS: atom_id res chain seq x y z
N MET A 1 -2.27 -25.57 -35.97
CA MET A 1 -2.19 -24.28 -35.25
C MET A 1 -1.69 -24.36 -33.80
N SER A 2 -1.20 -25.48 -33.29
CA SER A 2 -0.82 -25.66 -31.86
C SER A 2 0.68 -25.57 -31.56
N LYS A 3 1.58 -25.58 -32.51
CA LYS A 3 3.04 -25.57 -32.28
C LYS A 3 3.68 -24.17 -32.28
N TYR A 4 3.03 -23.18 -32.90
CA TYR A 4 3.57 -21.83 -32.99
C TYR A 4 3.25 -20.93 -31.78
N ILE A 5 2.17 -21.24 -31.04
CA ILE A 5 1.76 -20.49 -29.84
C ILE A 5 2.64 -20.82 -28.64
N LYS A 6 3.13 -22.06 -28.53
CA LYS A 6 4.07 -22.45 -27.47
C LYS A 6 5.45 -21.86 -27.64
N GLY A 7 5.91 -21.61 -28.88
CA GLY A 7 7.18 -20.94 -29.16
C GLY A 7 7.18 -19.46 -28.83
N LEU A 8 6.06 -18.77 -28.98
CA LEU A 8 5.95 -17.33 -28.73
C LEU A 8 5.92 -16.98 -27.24
N LEU A 9 5.34 -17.87 -26.41
CA LEU A 9 5.29 -17.69 -24.96
C LEU A 9 6.63 -18.00 -24.26
N VAL A 10 7.42 -18.91 -24.81
CA VAL A 10 8.74 -19.25 -24.23
C VAL A 10 9.82 -18.25 -24.68
N SER A 11 9.73 -17.72 -25.92
CA SER A 11 10.70 -16.73 -26.42
C SER A 11 10.51 -15.34 -25.81
N GLY A 12 9.29 -14.98 -25.39
CA GLY A 12 9.02 -13.72 -24.67
C GLY A 12 9.58 -13.72 -23.23
N PHE A 13 9.75 -14.88 -22.63
CA PHE A 13 10.21 -14.99 -21.23
C PHE A 13 11.76 -15.03 -21.11
N LEU A 14 12.50 -15.27 -22.20
CA LEU A 14 13.95 -15.44 -22.19
C LEU A 14 14.74 -14.21 -22.61
N LEU A 15 14.09 -13.10 -22.98
CA LEU A 15 14.77 -11.90 -23.46
C LEU A 15 15.06 -10.85 -22.38
N CYS A 16 14.76 -11.13 -21.11
CA CYS A 16 14.99 -10.23 -19.98
C CYS A 16 16.21 -10.57 -19.10
N ILE A 17 17.09 -11.46 -19.54
CA ILE A 17 18.30 -11.80 -18.77
C ILE A 17 19.53 -11.39 -19.59
N GLY A 18 20.03 -10.20 -19.31
CA GLY A 18 21.32 -9.78 -19.85
C GLY A 18 21.58 -8.28 -19.83
N VAL A 19 21.61 -7.67 -18.67
CA VAL A 19 22.32 -6.39 -18.49
C VAL A 19 23.32 -6.59 -17.35
N GLY A 20 24.59 -6.47 -17.71
CA GLY A 20 25.72 -6.69 -16.83
C GLY A 20 25.72 -5.75 -15.63
N VAL A 21 26.06 -6.32 -14.50
CA VAL A 21 26.04 -5.74 -13.16
C VAL A 21 27.33 -4.96 -12.95
N THR A 22 27.21 -3.66 -12.82
CA THR A 22 28.13 -2.87 -11.98
C THR A 22 27.69 -3.05 -10.54
N SER A 23 28.61 -3.23 -9.61
CA SER A 23 28.37 -3.59 -8.21
C SER A 23 27.84 -2.44 -7.34
N ALA A 24 26.77 -1.76 -7.78
CA ALA A 24 25.98 -0.92 -6.91
C ALA A 24 25.03 -1.82 -6.10
N GLU A 25 24.86 -1.58 -4.82
CA GLU A 25 23.88 -2.29 -4.00
C GLU A 25 22.47 -2.00 -4.51
N GLU A 26 21.66 -3.06 -4.68
CA GLU A 26 20.27 -2.93 -5.11
C GLU A 26 19.38 -2.78 -3.86
N ILE A 27 18.81 -1.57 -3.68
CA ILE A 27 17.91 -1.29 -2.55
C ILE A 27 16.46 -1.40 -3.02
N ASN A 28 15.74 -2.41 -2.51
CA ASN A 28 14.34 -2.61 -2.78
C ASN A 28 13.48 -1.65 -1.96
N LEU A 29 12.78 -0.76 -2.64
CA LEU A 29 11.82 0.16 -2.04
C LEU A 29 10.43 -0.48 -1.97
N ALA A 30 9.64 -0.02 -1.00
CA ALA A 30 8.22 -0.40 -0.94
C ALA A 30 7.48 0.10 -2.18
N ALA A 31 6.56 -0.72 -2.69
CA ALA A 31 5.69 -0.33 -3.79
C ALA A 31 4.80 0.86 -3.39
N PHE A 32 4.44 1.69 -4.38
CA PHE A 32 3.40 2.70 -4.19
C PHE A 32 2.06 2.00 -3.88
N ALA A 33 1.59 2.12 -2.67
CA ALA A 33 0.37 1.46 -2.21
C ALA A 33 -0.35 2.36 -1.19
N PRO A 34 -1.25 3.25 -1.63
CA PRO A 34 -2.13 3.98 -0.73
C PRO A 34 -2.90 3.02 0.18
N ARG A 35 -2.97 3.34 1.48
CA ARG A 35 -3.60 2.47 2.49
C ARG A 35 -5.12 2.66 2.49
N SER A 36 -5.80 2.30 1.39
CA SER A 36 -7.27 2.36 1.32
C SER A 36 -7.90 1.47 2.38
N ALA A 37 -8.75 2.05 3.23
CA ALA A 37 -9.49 1.31 4.25
C ALA A 37 -10.38 0.23 3.63
N THR A 38 -10.94 0.50 2.46
CA THR A 38 -11.75 -0.47 1.72
C THR A 38 -10.96 -1.73 1.36
N ILE A 39 -9.72 -1.59 0.85
CA ILE A 39 -8.87 -2.71 0.46
C ILE A 39 -8.31 -3.43 1.69
N LEU A 40 -7.83 -2.68 2.68
CA LEU A 40 -7.24 -3.25 3.91
C LEU A 40 -8.26 -4.08 4.70
N ALA A 41 -9.52 -3.62 4.80
CA ALA A 41 -10.59 -4.36 5.45
C ALA A 41 -10.90 -5.70 4.78
N GLN A 42 -10.59 -5.83 3.49
CA GLN A 42 -10.79 -7.03 2.68
C GLN A 42 -9.49 -7.85 2.52
N GLY A 43 -8.59 -7.77 3.50
CA GLY A 43 -7.36 -8.56 3.50
C GLY A 43 -6.34 -8.17 2.44
N GLY A 44 -6.47 -7.01 1.81
CA GLY A 44 -5.59 -6.56 0.74
C GLY A 44 -5.95 -7.09 -0.66
N SER A 45 -6.95 -7.96 -0.79
CA SER A 45 -7.41 -8.53 -2.06
C SER A 45 -8.32 -7.55 -2.80
N PHE A 46 -8.04 -7.24 -4.05
CA PHE A 46 -8.88 -6.32 -4.85
C PHE A 46 -8.73 -6.46 -6.37
N THR A 47 -7.77 -7.21 -6.87
CA THR A 47 -7.41 -7.27 -8.31
C THR A 47 -8.56 -7.74 -9.20
N ALA A 48 -9.32 -8.76 -8.79
CA ALA A 48 -10.45 -9.28 -9.56
C ALA A 48 -11.69 -8.38 -9.51
N VAL A 49 -11.80 -7.58 -8.46
CA VAL A 49 -12.97 -6.75 -8.18
C VAL A 49 -12.66 -5.25 -8.23
N ALA A 50 -11.48 -4.90 -8.74
CA ALA A 50 -11.03 -3.51 -8.87
C ALA A 50 -12.09 -2.65 -9.55
N ALA A 51 -12.38 -1.51 -8.94
CA ALA A 51 -13.37 -0.57 -9.44
C ALA A 51 -13.12 0.84 -8.89
N GLY A 52 -13.64 1.85 -9.57
CA GLY A 52 -13.57 3.22 -9.11
C GLY A 52 -12.13 3.73 -8.95
N TYR A 53 -11.94 4.63 -8.02
CA TYR A 53 -10.65 5.29 -7.75
C TYR A 53 -9.52 4.31 -7.39
N GLU A 54 -9.84 3.25 -6.67
CA GLU A 54 -8.90 2.24 -6.22
C GLU A 54 -8.23 1.50 -7.40
N ALA A 55 -8.87 1.51 -8.58
CA ALA A 55 -8.28 0.94 -9.80
C ALA A 55 -7.00 1.67 -10.25
N LEU A 56 -6.82 2.94 -9.89
CA LEU A 56 -5.61 3.72 -10.22
C LEU A 56 -4.33 3.15 -9.59
N PHE A 57 -4.46 2.31 -8.56
CA PHE A 57 -3.33 1.69 -7.90
C PHE A 57 -3.51 0.17 -7.65
N THR A 58 -4.47 -0.46 -8.33
CA THR A 58 -4.70 -1.92 -8.25
C THR A 58 -4.70 -2.59 -9.62
N ASN A 59 -5.73 -2.40 -10.43
CA ASN A 59 -5.86 -3.05 -11.73
C ASN A 59 -6.39 -2.08 -12.81
N PRO A 60 -5.56 -1.63 -13.74
CA PRO A 60 -5.96 -0.65 -14.77
C PRO A 60 -7.02 -1.16 -15.76
N ALA A 61 -7.30 -2.47 -15.82
CA ALA A 61 -8.40 -2.98 -16.65
C ALA A 61 -9.77 -2.42 -16.23
N ALA A 62 -9.92 -2.00 -14.97
CA ALA A 62 -11.14 -1.39 -14.47
C ALA A 62 -11.43 0.01 -15.08
N PHE A 63 -10.45 0.66 -15.72
CA PHE A 63 -10.68 1.90 -16.48
C PHE A 63 -11.68 1.71 -17.63
N ALA A 64 -11.83 0.47 -18.13
CA ALA A 64 -12.82 0.10 -19.13
C ALA A 64 -14.27 0.06 -18.60
N SER A 65 -14.52 0.42 -17.33
CA SER A 65 -15.88 0.44 -16.79
C SER A 65 -16.77 1.40 -17.58
N ARG A 66 -18.06 1.00 -17.80
CA ARG A 66 -19.02 1.81 -18.57
C ARG A 66 -19.34 3.15 -17.92
N ASN A 67 -19.36 3.16 -16.58
CA ASN A 67 -19.62 4.36 -15.80
C ASN A 67 -18.28 4.98 -15.42
N GLY A 68 -18.14 6.29 -15.65
CA GLY A 68 -17.02 7.07 -15.16
C GLY A 68 -17.41 7.82 -13.90
N GLY A 69 -16.45 8.08 -13.02
CA GLY A 69 -16.66 8.86 -11.81
C GLY A 69 -15.41 9.61 -11.38
N LEU A 70 -15.61 10.81 -10.89
CA LEU A 70 -14.59 11.61 -10.22
C LEU A 70 -14.60 11.29 -8.74
N THR A 71 -13.44 11.04 -8.16
CA THR A 71 -13.27 10.83 -6.72
C THR A 71 -12.22 11.79 -6.19
N ILE A 72 -12.52 12.39 -5.03
CA ILE A 72 -11.55 13.10 -4.19
C ILE A 72 -11.49 12.34 -2.88
N MET A 73 -10.30 11.89 -2.47
CA MET A 73 -10.14 11.00 -1.33
C MET A 73 -9.03 11.47 -0.40
N ALA A 74 -9.27 11.30 0.90
CA ALA A 74 -8.26 11.38 1.95
C ALA A 74 -8.31 10.11 2.81
N ASN A 75 -7.14 9.53 3.11
CA ASN A 75 -7.05 8.29 3.86
C ASN A 75 -5.88 8.31 4.86
N PRO A 76 -6.10 8.76 6.10
CA PRO A 76 -5.13 8.62 7.18
C PRO A 76 -5.09 7.18 7.70
N TRP A 77 -3.92 6.77 8.20
CA TRP A 77 -3.73 5.49 8.89
C TRP A 77 -2.72 5.61 10.03
N VAL A 78 -2.80 4.67 10.95
CA VAL A 78 -1.87 4.54 12.08
C VAL A 78 -1.53 3.06 12.28
N TYR A 79 -0.26 2.79 12.57
CA TYR A 79 0.22 1.48 12.97
C TYR A 79 0.34 1.40 14.48
N GLY A 80 -0.06 0.29 15.03
CA GLY A 80 -0.02 0.01 16.46
C GLY A 80 -1.01 -1.09 16.81
N ASN A 81 -0.95 -1.61 18.03
CA ASN A 81 -1.90 -2.60 18.50
C ASN A 81 -3.32 -1.98 18.52
N PRO A 82 -4.30 -2.57 17.81
CA PRO A 82 -5.66 -2.01 17.73
C PRO A 82 -6.33 -1.80 19.09
N ARG A 83 -6.11 -2.72 20.03
CA ARG A 83 -6.66 -2.61 21.38
C ARG A 83 -6.11 -1.39 22.12
N ASP A 84 -4.79 -1.20 22.07
CA ASP A 84 -4.12 -0.10 22.76
C ASP A 84 -4.49 1.25 22.15
N LEU A 85 -4.61 1.31 20.83
CA LEU A 85 -5.09 2.50 20.13
C LEU A 85 -6.54 2.86 20.51
N LEU A 86 -7.43 1.88 20.67
CA LEU A 86 -8.80 2.09 21.10
C LEU A 86 -8.88 2.55 22.56
N ILE A 87 -8.04 1.98 23.44
CA ILE A 87 -7.93 2.40 24.85
C ILE A 87 -7.40 3.85 24.92
N SER A 88 -6.35 4.15 24.19
CA SER A 88 -5.76 5.50 24.16
C SER A 88 -6.73 6.56 23.59
N ALA A 89 -7.57 6.16 22.66
CA ALA A 89 -8.64 7.02 22.11
C ALA A 89 -9.88 7.13 23.01
N GLY A 90 -9.91 6.43 24.16
CA GLY A 90 -11.08 6.40 25.07
C GLY A 90 -12.28 5.64 24.51
N ALA A 91 -12.09 4.86 23.43
CA ALA A 91 -13.14 4.04 22.82
C ALA A 91 -13.30 2.67 23.47
N LEU A 92 -12.34 2.27 24.27
CA LEU A 92 -12.34 1.03 25.05
C LEU A 92 -11.84 1.32 26.48
N GLU A 93 -12.50 0.72 27.49
CA GLU A 93 -12.01 0.82 28.87
C GLU A 93 -10.76 -0.02 29.06
N ALA A 94 -9.75 0.57 29.72
CA ALA A 94 -8.55 -0.16 30.10
C ALA A 94 -8.89 -1.19 31.19
N PRO A 95 -8.49 -2.48 31.05
CA PRO A 95 -8.60 -3.42 32.14
C PRO A 95 -7.82 -2.97 33.38
N ALA A 96 -8.21 -3.41 34.56
CA ALA A 96 -7.58 -3.01 35.84
C ALA A 96 -6.07 -3.38 35.91
N ASP A 97 -5.66 -4.38 35.13
CA ASP A 97 -4.29 -4.89 35.00
C ASP A 97 -3.57 -4.43 33.72
N TYR A 98 -4.15 -3.43 33.02
CA TYR A 98 -3.57 -2.92 31.78
C TYR A 98 -2.31 -2.14 32.06
N ALA A 99 -1.18 -2.79 31.83
CA ALA A 99 0.13 -2.15 31.74
C ALA A 99 0.37 -1.68 30.31
N GLY A 100 -0.39 -0.67 29.88
CA GLY A 100 -0.14 -0.03 28.58
C GLY A 100 1.22 0.68 28.56
N PRO A 101 1.69 1.06 27.37
CA PRO A 101 2.95 1.80 27.27
C PRO A 101 2.85 3.07 28.13
N SER A 102 3.85 3.26 29.01
CA SER A 102 3.95 4.50 29.76
C SER A 102 4.10 5.67 28.79
N THR A 103 3.17 6.61 28.85
CA THR A 103 3.18 7.80 27.97
C THR A 103 3.96 8.97 28.57
N THR A 104 4.64 8.75 29.70
CA THR A 104 5.50 9.77 30.32
C THR A 104 6.87 9.75 29.65
N PHE A 105 7.05 10.62 28.67
CA PHE A 105 8.33 10.85 28.00
C PHE A 105 9.37 11.59 28.85
N ASP A 106 9.02 11.92 30.10
CA ASP A 106 9.88 12.66 31.04
C ASP A 106 10.96 11.75 31.70
N ASP A 107 10.82 10.42 31.55
CA ASP A 107 11.79 9.45 32.07
C ASP A 107 12.40 8.65 30.90
N PRO A 108 13.76 8.64 30.76
CA PRO A 108 14.44 7.83 29.74
C PRO A 108 14.10 6.35 29.77
N THR A 109 13.76 5.80 30.95
CA THR A 109 13.31 4.41 31.08
C THR A 109 11.90 4.20 30.53
N GLY A 110 10.99 5.14 30.76
CA GLY A 110 9.63 5.09 30.19
C GLY A 110 9.61 5.13 28.68
N PHE A 111 10.49 5.93 28.06
CA PHE A 111 10.67 5.96 26.62
C PHE A 111 11.21 4.63 26.09
N SER A 112 12.24 4.07 26.73
CA SER A 112 12.81 2.76 26.34
C SER A 112 11.76 1.66 26.40
N ASP A 113 10.92 1.65 27.43
CA ASP A 113 9.85 0.66 27.60
C ASP A 113 8.73 0.85 26.57
N TYR A 114 8.33 2.09 26.30
CA TYR A 114 7.36 2.40 25.23
C TYR A 114 7.87 1.96 23.88
N PHE A 115 9.12 2.27 23.57
CA PHE A 115 9.77 1.91 22.34
C PHE A 115 9.91 0.38 22.18
N ALA A 116 10.32 -0.32 23.24
CA ALA A 116 10.40 -1.77 23.26
C ALA A 116 9.04 -2.45 23.04
N TYR A 117 7.99 -1.88 23.62
CA TYR A 117 6.63 -2.38 23.46
C TYR A 117 6.08 -2.16 22.04
N THR A 118 6.27 -0.98 21.49
CA THR A 118 5.72 -0.59 20.19
C THR A 118 6.52 -1.11 19.00
N SER A 119 7.85 -1.26 19.16
CA SER A 119 8.74 -1.63 18.06
C SER A 119 8.54 -3.07 17.60
N GLN A 120 8.13 -4.00 18.46
CA GLN A 120 7.91 -5.41 18.10
C GLN A 120 6.82 -5.56 17.04
N GLY A 121 5.70 -4.85 17.19
CA GLY A 121 4.58 -4.86 16.26
C GLY A 121 4.64 -3.77 15.19
N GLY A 122 5.65 -2.91 15.27
CA GLY A 122 5.76 -1.71 14.45
C GLY A 122 4.84 -0.59 14.89
N PHE A 123 5.30 0.63 14.73
CA PHE A 123 4.55 1.85 15.02
C PHE A 123 4.79 2.88 13.92
N GLY A 124 3.92 3.87 13.88
CA GLY A 124 3.99 4.95 12.92
C GLY A 124 2.63 5.29 12.38
N GLY A 125 2.60 5.92 11.25
CA GLY A 125 1.36 6.32 10.61
C GLY A 125 1.61 7.09 9.34
N GLY A 126 0.54 7.47 8.71
CA GLY A 126 0.63 8.22 7.48
C GLY A 126 -0.72 8.69 6.99
N GLY A 127 -0.70 9.18 5.79
CA GLY A 127 -1.92 9.64 5.13
C GLY A 127 -1.73 9.74 3.63
N GLY A 128 -2.83 9.63 2.94
CA GLY A 128 -2.90 9.84 1.51
C GLY A 128 -3.97 10.85 1.16
N PHE A 129 -3.77 11.49 0.06
CA PHE A 129 -4.74 12.35 -0.58
C PHE A 129 -4.71 12.12 -2.08
N GLY A 130 -5.87 12.13 -2.72
CA GLY A 130 -5.90 11.99 -4.16
C GLY A 130 -7.18 12.48 -4.79
N ILE A 131 -7.04 12.80 -6.06
CA ILE A 131 -8.15 13.11 -6.96
C ILE A 131 -7.98 12.26 -8.21
N GLY A 132 -9.05 11.66 -8.70
CA GLY A 132 -8.96 10.85 -9.91
C GLY A 132 -10.28 10.59 -10.58
N TRP A 133 -10.21 10.40 -11.88
CA TRP A 133 -11.30 9.95 -12.74
C TRP A 133 -11.02 8.53 -13.21
N VAL A 134 -11.99 7.64 -13.04
CA VAL A 134 -11.91 6.26 -13.52
C VAL A 134 -13.19 5.88 -14.24
N GLY A 135 -13.06 5.31 -15.41
CA GLY A 135 -14.13 4.77 -16.23
C GLY A 135 -14.25 5.41 -17.61
N ARG A 136 -15.11 4.83 -18.44
CA ARG A 136 -15.29 5.19 -19.86
C ARG A 136 -14.00 5.05 -20.69
N GLY A 137 -13.18 4.08 -20.35
CA GLY A 137 -11.91 3.79 -21.01
C GLY A 137 -10.73 4.63 -20.52
N LEU A 138 -10.90 5.48 -19.50
CA LEU A 138 -9.88 6.40 -19.02
C LEU A 138 -9.63 6.24 -17.51
N GLY A 139 -8.37 6.23 -17.12
CA GLY A 139 -7.91 6.37 -15.74
C GLY A 139 -6.96 7.55 -15.63
N LEU A 140 -7.34 8.57 -14.88
CA LEU A 140 -6.51 9.74 -14.60
C LEU A 140 -6.51 10.01 -13.11
N GLY A 141 -5.35 10.24 -12.51
CA GLY A 141 -5.26 10.52 -11.09
C GLY A 141 -4.02 11.29 -10.70
N LEU A 142 -4.16 12.08 -9.63
CA LEU A 142 -3.07 12.66 -8.87
C LEU A 142 -3.20 12.13 -7.46
N ILE A 143 -2.19 11.44 -6.96
CA ILE A 143 -2.24 10.73 -5.68
C ILE A 143 -0.96 11.05 -4.91
N SER A 144 -1.12 11.46 -3.67
CA SER A 144 -0.01 11.61 -2.72
C SER A 144 -0.20 10.63 -1.56
N SER A 145 0.89 10.06 -1.08
CA SER A 145 0.88 9.12 0.03
C SER A 145 2.17 9.27 0.84
N THR A 146 2.05 9.52 2.13
CA THR A 146 3.19 9.60 3.04
C THR A 146 3.05 8.53 4.12
N ASP A 147 4.08 7.72 4.33
CA ASP A 147 4.11 6.60 5.28
C ASP A 147 5.39 6.70 6.13
N LEU A 148 5.20 6.80 7.44
CA LEU A 148 6.24 6.68 8.45
C LEU A 148 6.02 5.35 9.17
N PHE A 149 7.02 4.49 9.14
CA PHE A 149 6.91 3.19 9.79
C PHE A 149 8.26 2.77 10.38
N ALA A 150 8.24 2.32 11.64
CA ALA A 150 9.39 1.77 12.31
C ALA A 150 9.03 0.48 13.04
N PHE A 151 9.91 -0.51 13.00
CA PHE A 151 9.73 -1.82 13.63
C PHE A 151 11.08 -2.43 13.98
N GLY A 152 11.10 -3.44 14.85
CA GLY A 152 12.33 -4.17 15.14
C GLY A 152 12.38 -4.78 16.52
N SER A 153 13.56 -5.27 16.88
CA SER A 153 13.83 -5.82 18.21
C SER A 153 14.14 -4.70 19.20
N PRO A 154 13.67 -4.77 20.46
CA PRO A 154 14.07 -3.82 21.48
C PRO A 154 15.55 -4.02 21.80
N PHE A 155 16.34 -3.01 21.52
CA PHE A 155 17.71 -2.70 21.90
C PHE A 155 18.82 -3.78 21.80
N PRO A 156 20.08 -3.37 21.51
CA PRO A 156 20.51 -2.14 20.84
C PRO A 156 20.67 -2.37 19.32
N GLY A 157 20.17 -1.46 18.52
CA GLY A 157 20.44 -1.45 17.07
C GLY A 157 19.49 -2.29 16.21
N GLY A 158 18.42 -2.86 16.78
CA GLY A 158 17.46 -3.71 16.06
C GLY A 158 16.29 -2.99 15.42
N VAL A 159 16.16 -1.67 15.56
CA VAL A 159 15.06 -0.91 14.96
C VAL A 159 15.40 -0.56 13.52
N LYS A 160 14.43 -0.78 12.65
CA LYS A 160 14.47 -0.44 11.24
C LYS A 160 13.18 0.29 10.90
N GLY A 161 13.26 1.20 9.97
CA GLY A 161 12.08 1.92 9.54
C GLY A 161 12.35 2.73 8.29
N TYR A 162 11.35 3.47 7.90
CA TYR A 162 11.45 4.40 6.79
C TYR A 162 10.43 5.52 6.94
N LEU A 163 10.78 6.66 6.39
CA LEU A 163 9.86 7.70 5.98
C LEU A 163 9.81 7.68 4.46
N GLN A 164 8.64 7.46 3.88
CA GLN A 164 8.44 7.48 2.43
C GLN A 164 7.29 8.39 2.10
N SER A 165 7.48 9.28 1.15
CA SER A 165 6.44 10.15 0.60
C SER A 165 6.46 10.09 -0.91
N ASP A 166 5.31 9.79 -1.50
CA ASP A 166 5.12 9.65 -2.94
C ASP A 166 4.13 10.70 -3.43
N ALA A 167 4.46 11.36 -4.54
CA ALA A 167 3.54 12.13 -5.34
C ALA A 167 3.49 11.52 -6.76
N THR A 168 2.32 11.04 -7.15
CA THR A 168 2.16 10.20 -8.32
C THR A 168 1.05 10.72 -9.22
N ILE A 169 1.33 10.80 -10.51
CA ILE A 169 0.31 10.97 -11.54
C ILE A 169 0.04 9.60 -12.16
N VAL A 170 -1.21 9.25 -12.33
CA VAL A 170 -1.62 8.05 -13.06
C VAL A 170 -2.33 8.50 -14.34
N ALA A 171 -1.92 7.95 -15.48
CA ALA A 171 -2.56 8.20 -16.76
C ALA A 171 -2.65 6.91 -17.55
N GLY A 172 -3.86 6.39 -17.76
CA GLY A 172 -4.07 5.09 -18.36
C GLY A 172 -5.33 4.96 -19.19
N LEU A 173 -5.35 3.89 -19.95
CA LEU A 173 -6.44 3.52 -20.84
C LEU A 173 -6.93 2.10 -20.54
N GLY A 174 -8.24 1.90 -20.66
CA GLY A 174 -8.87 0.60 -20.55
C GLY A 174 -9.82 0.33 -21.71
N PHE A 175 -9.86 -0.91 -22.15
CA PHE A 175 -10.68 -1.34 -23.27
C PHE A 175 -11.47 -2.59 -22.91
N THR A 176 -12.74 -2.61 -23.28
CA THR A 176 -13.56 -3.83 -23.24
C THR A 176 -13.37 -4.59 -24.54
N LEU A 177 -12.80 -5.79 -24.47
CA LEU A 177 -12.57 -6.66 -25.63
C LEU A 177 -13.79 -7.52 -25.93
N ILE A 178 -14.43 -8.02 -24.89
CA ILE A 178 -15.62 -8.87 -24.99
C ILE A 178 -16.66 -8.33 -24.01
N ASP A 179 -17.89 -8.22 -24.46
CA ASP A 179 -19.00 -7.74 -23.65
C ASP A 179 -20.27 -8.51 -24.00
N SER A 180 -20.48 -9.62 -23.34
CA SER A 180 -21.64 -10.47 -23.46
C SER A 180 -22.15 -10.89 -22.08
N LYS A 181 -23.36 -11.46 -22.03
CA LYS A 181 -23.90 -11.99 -20.75
C LYS A 181 -23.12 -13.17 -20.20
N LEU A 182 -22.43 -13.95 -21.04
CA LEU A 182 -21.67 -15.11 -20.62
C LEU A 182 -20.25 -14.72 -20.16
N ILE A 183 -19.63 -13.77 -20.86
CA ILE A 183 -18.27 -13.36 -20.60
C ILE A 183 -18.09 -11.86 -20.88
N SER A 184 -17.49 -11.16 -19.97
CA SER A 184 -16.93 -9.83 -20.17
C SER A 184 -15.42 -9.91 -19.99
N LEU A 185 -14.67 -9.26 -20.86
CA LEU A 185 -13.20 -9.21 -20.78
C LEU A 185 -12.74 -7.78 -21.03
N LYS A 186 -11.96 -7.27 -20.10
CA LYS A 186 -11.39 -5.93 -20.11
C LYS A 186 -9.88 -6.02 -19.99
N ILE A 187 -9.18 -5.13 -20.66
CA ILE A 187 -7.74 -4.93 -20.52
C ILE A 187 -7.46 -3.46 -20.24
N GLY A 188 -6.36 -3.18 -19.60
CA GLY A 188 -5.91 -1.81 -19.35
C GLY A 188 -4.44 -1.72 -19.10
N ALA A 189 -3.92 -0.51 -19.27
CA ALA A 189 -2.56 -0.18 -18.93
C ALA A 189 -2.48 1.30 -18.54
N ASP A 190 -1.50 1.63 -17.70
CA ASP A 190 -1.21 3.00 -17.33
C ASP A 190 0.29 3.27 -17.24
N LEU A 191 0.60 4.57 -17.26
CA LEU A 191 1.89 5.14 -16.96
C LEU A 191 1.75 5.90 -15.65
N ARG A 192 2.74 5.70 -14.77
CA ARG A 192 2.71 6.25 -13.42
C ARG A 192 4.04 6.94 -13.09
N PRO A 193 4.27 8.18 -13.61
CA PRO A 193 5.37 9.00 -13.11
C PRO A 193 5.18 9.29 -11.63
N THR A 194 6.20 9.00 -10.85
CA THR A 194 6.21 9.16 -9.40
C THR A 194 7.44 9.95 -8.98
N LEU A 195 7.23 10.97 -8.15
CA LEU A 195 8.27 11.63 -7.37
C LEU A 195 8.24 11.00 -5.98
N ARG A 196 9.38 10.50 -5.53
CA ARG A 196 9.52 9.84 -4.23
C ARG A 196 10.56 10.54 -3.37
N PHE A 197 10.21 10.73 -2.11
CA PHE A 197 11.09 11.07 -1.02
C PHE A 197 11.19 9.85 -0.09
N TYR A 198 12.40 9.46 0.24
CA TYR A 198 12.67 8.28 1.05
C TYR A 198 13.80 8.55 2.03
N SER A 199 13.60 8.22 3.30
CA SER A 199 14.65 8.24 4.32
C SER A 199 14.60 6.93 5.10
N PRO A 200 15.67 6.12 5.08
CA PRO A 200 15.76 4.98 5.97
C PRO A 200 15.92 5.47 7.42
N LEU A 201 15.16 4.89 8.33
CA LEU A 201 15.25 5.15 9.76
C LEU A 201 16.01 4.00 10.42
N THR A 202 17.15 4.31 11.01
CA THR A 202 17.95 3.38 11.81
C THR A 202 17.77 3.65 13.30
N ALA A 203 18.24 2.73 14.15
CA ALA A 203 18.22 2.94 15.59
C ALA A 203 18.98 4.20 15.99
N ASP A 204 20.13 4.45 15.35
CA ASP A 204 20.95 5.63 15.62
C ASP A 204 20.19 6.91 15.27
N THR A 205 19.55 6.96 14.08
CA THR A 205 18.71 8.10 13.66
C THR A 205 17.59 8.39 14.67
N ILE A 206 16.93 7.35 15.17
CA ILE A 206 15.82 7.50 16.12
C ILE A 206 16.35 7.95 17.49
N LEU A 207 17.45 7.37 17.96
CA LEU A 207 18.10 7.79 19.21
C LEU A 207 18.60 9.24 19.14
N ASP A 208 19.18 9.63 18.02
CA ASP A 208 19.62 10.99 17.77
C ASP A 208 18.44 11.98 17.80
N MET A 209 17.33 11.66 17.13
CA MET A 209 16.10 12.47 17.15
C MET A 209 15.52 12.68 18.56
N ILE A 210 15.76 11.73 19.47
CA ILE A 210 15.21 11.78 20.83
C ILE A 210 16.20 12.42 21.81
N SER A 211 17.49 12.15 21.64
CA SER A 211 18.54 12.62 22.55
C SER A 211 18.90 14.09 22.36
N ASP A 212 18.47 14.70 21.26
CA ASP A 212 18.84 16.05 20.92
C ASP A 212 18.01 17.10 21.65
N SER A 213 18.34 17.24 22.95
CA SER A 213 18.08 18.45 23.72
C SER A 213 19.27 19.42 23.70
N SER A 214 20.32 19.15 22.89
CA SER A 214 21.48 20.02 22.80
C SER A 214 21.22 21.22 21.90
N SER A 215 21.39 22.39 22.43
CA SER A 215 21.22 23.69 21.75
C SER A 215 22.36 24.06 20.78
N ASP A 216 23.11 23.07 20.30
CA ASP A 216 24.22 23.31 19.37
C ASP A 216 23.79 23.02 17.92
N PRO A 217 23.64 24.04 17.08
CA PRO A 217 23.19 23.86 15.70
C PRO A 217 24.14 23.02 14.83
N GLU A 218 25.41 22.89 15.19
CA GLU A 218 26.40 22.08 14.46
C GLU A 218 26.28 20.58 14.78
N SER A 219 25.63 20.23 15.89
CA SER A 219 25.41 18.84 16.30
C SER A 219 24.01 18.31 15.96
N ASN A 220 23.31 18.89 14.96
CA ASN A 220 21.98 18.43 14.57
C ASN A 220 22.08 16.98 14.07
N PRO A 221 21.52 15.99 14.80
CA PRO A 221 21.59 14.58 14.43
C PRO A 221 20.89 14.28 13.12
N LEU A 222 19.97 15.13 12.70
CA LEU A 222 19.33 15.02 11.38
C LEU A 222 20.33 15.21 10.23
N ASN A 223 21.49 15.80 10.47
CA ASN A 223 22.54 15.97 9.46
C ASN A 223 23.32 14.66 9.20
N SER A 224 23.25 13.69 10.09
CA SER A 224 23.82 12.35 9.90
C SER A 224 22.89 11.42 9.09
N THR A 225 21.63 11.80 8.92
CA THR A 225 20.62 11.03 8.18
C THR A 225 20.37 11.66 6.83
N PHE A 226 20.22 10.81 5.81
CA PHE A 226 19.98 11.28 4.45
C PHE A 226 18.51 11.13 4.05
N MET A 227 18.00 12.17 3.37
CA MET A 227 16.79 12.11 2.56
C MET A 227 17.18 11.85 1.10
N TYR A 228 16.62 10.81 0.53
CA TYR A 228 16.75 10.48 -0.88
C TYR A 228 15.53 11.00 -1.61
N SER A 229 15.73 11.75 -2.69
CA SER A 229 14.65 12.21 -3.55
C SER A 229 14.90 11.81 -4.99
N GLY A 230 13.88 11.34 -5.67
CA GLY A 230 14.03 10.91 -7.04
C GLY A 230 12.72 10.68 -7.74
N SER A 231 12.79 10.53 -9.04
CA SER A 231 11.66 10.26 -9.89
C SER A 231 11.82 8.97 -10.67
N ALA A 232 10.71 8.34 -10.96
CA ALA A 232 10.64 7.16 -11.79
C ALA A 232 9.37 7.15 -12.64
N LEU A 233 9.37 6.34 -13.69
CA LEU A 233 8.20 6.06 -14.50
C LEU A 233 7.86 4.58 -14.35
N ALA A 234 6.77 4.27 -13.68
CA ALA A 234 6.22 2.93 -13.62
C ALA A 234 5.26 2.67 -14.78
N ILE A 235 5.16 1.42 -15.16
CA ILE A 235 4.20 0.91 -16.15
C ILE A 235 3.41 -0.20 -15.49
N ASP A 236 2.10 -0.08 -15.51
CA ASP A 236 1.19 -1.08 -14.97
C ASP A 236 0.29 -1.61 -16.08
N ALA A 237 -0.10 -2.88 -15.98
CA ALA A 237 -1.00 -3.52 -16.93
C ALA A 237 -1.98 -4.44 -16.20
N GLY A 238 -3.16 -4.64 -16.78
CA GLY A 238 -4.16 -5.48 -16.15
C GLY A 238 -5.14 -6.11 -17.10
N ILE A 239 -5.72 -7.21 -16.61
CA ILE A 239 -6.84 -7.92 -17.22
C ILE A 239 -7.90 -8.10 -16.14
N GLN A 240 -9.16 -7.88 -16.48
CA GLN A 240 -10.29 -8.14 -15.60
C GLN A 240 -11.46 -8.65 -16.45
N GLY A 241 -12.19 -9.60 -15.91
CA GLY A 241 -13.37 -10.10 -16.58
C GLY A 241 -14.37 -10.71 -15.64
N THR A 242 -15.55 -11.03 -16.20
CA THR A 242 -16.61 -11.74 -15.50
C THR A 242 -17.10 -12.90 -16.34
N LEU A 243 -17.42 -14.00 -15.70
CA LEU A 243 -18.06 -15.18 -16.28
C LEU A 243 -19.43 -15.36 -15.62
N PHE A 244 -20.44 -15.61 -16.43
CA PHE A 244 -21.81 -15.86 -15.97
C PHE A 244 -22.38 -14.75 -15.06
N GLU A 245 -21.92 -13.50 -15.25
CA GLU A 245 -22.27 -12.30 -14.49
C GLU A 245 -21.80 -12.29 -13.03
N ASN A 246 -21.52 -13.44 -12.41
CA ASN A 246 -21.25 -13.58 -10.98
C ASN A 246 -19.79 -13.91 -10.65
N LEU A 247 -19.07 -14.59 -11.53
CA LEU A 247 -17.68 -14.97 -11.28
C LEU A 247 -16.73 -13.95 -11.93
N SER A 248 -16.02 -13.19 -11.14
CA SER A 248 -15.00 -12.23 -11.59
C SER A 248 -13.61 -12.86 -11.54
N PHE A 249 -12.74 -12.47 -12.45
CA PHE A 249 -11.33 -12.80 -12.43
C PHE A 249 -10.49 -11.56 -12.76
N GLY A 250 -9.28 -11.51 -12.27
CA GLY A 250 -8.36 -10.41 -12.53
C GLY A 250 -6.91 -10.86 -12.50
N LEU A 251 -6.11 -10.20 -13.32
CA LEU A 251 -4.66 -10.27 -13.31
C LEU A 251 -4.13 -8.84 -13.38
N SER A 252 -3.18 -8.51 -12.54
CA SER A 252 -2.51 -7.21 -12.54
C SER A 252 -0.99 -7.41 -12.50
N ILE A 253 -0.28 -6.65 -13.28
CA ILE A 253 1.17 -6.52 -13.27
C ILE A 253 1.45 -5.06 -12.94
N ARG A 254 2.09 -4.81 -11.81
CA ARG A 254 2.47 -3.47 -11.37
C ARG A 254 3.98 -3.34 -11.33
N ASP A 255 4.44 -2.11 -11.58
CA ASP A 255 5.87 -1.82 -11.67
C ASP A 255 6.58 -2.76 -12.66
N ALA A 256 5.96 -2.97 -13.84
CA ALA A 256 6.49 -3.86 -14.87
C ALA A 256 7.96 -3.49 -15.20
N PHE A 257 8.80 -4.50 -15.32
CA PHE A 257 10.26 -4.37 -15.58
C PHE A 257 11.05 -3.76 -14.40
N ASN A 258 10.52 -3.76 -13.18
CA ASN A 258 11.13 -3.17 -11.99
C ASN A 258 11.33 -1.64 -12.16
N THR A 259 10.51 -0.85 -11.50
CA THR A 259 10.58 0.62 -11.59
C THR A 259 11.84 1.14 -10.89
N ARG A 260 12.76 1.73 -11.64
CA ARG A 260 14.01 2.27 -11.11
C ARG A 260 13.90 3.76 -10.88
N TYR A 261 14.38 4.20 -9.72
CA TYR A 261 14.41 5.61 -9.31
C TYR A 261 15.81 6.18 -9.51
N ALA A 262 15.88 7.31 -10.21
CA ALA A 262 17.07 8.17 -10.20
C ALA A 262 17.02 9.00 -8.93
N MET A 263 17.82 8.63 -7.91
CA MET A 263 17.83 9.27 -6.60
C MET A 263 18.99 10.26 -6.47
N SER A 264 18.73 11.36 -5.78
CA SER A 264 19.74 12.27 -5.24
C SER A 264 19.64 12.23 -3.71
N GLN A 265 20.77 12.38 -3.01
CA GLN A 265 20.82 12.34 -1.56
C GLN A 265 21.13 13.72 -0.98
N TYR A 266 20.50 14.02 0.14
CA TYR A 266 20.67 15.26 0.89
C TYR A 266 20.74 14.94 2.39
N PRO A 267 21.52 15.67 3.18
CA PRO A 267 21.35 15.63 4.63
C PRO A 267 19.90 15.97 4.99
N LEU A 268 19.29 15.21 5.90
CA LEU A 268 17.87 15.40 6.24
C LEU A 268 17.61 16.77 6.85
N GLY A 269 18.55 17.29 7.65
CA GLY A 269 18.45 18.64 8.21
C GLY A 269 18.38 19.71 7.13
N ASP A 270 19.31 19.70 6.19
CA ASP A 270 19.33 20.66 5.06
C ASP A 270 18.04 20.56 4.23
N TRP A 271 17.57 19.33 3.99
CA TRP A 271 16.33 19.09 3.25
C TRP A 271 15.11 19.71 3.95
N LEU A 272 15.03 19.55 5.28
CA LEU A 272 13.92 20.09 6.08
C LEU A 272 13.95 21.64 6.09
N ASP A 273 15.13 22.23 6.18
CA ASP A 273 15.29 23.69 6.16
C ASP A 273 14.86 24.28 4.82
N GLU A 274 15.27 23.69 3.70
CA GLU A 274 14.84 24.12 2.38
C GLU A 274 13.33 23.89 2.17
N ALA A 275 12.78 22.77 2.61
CA ALA A 275 11.35 22.48 2.51
C ALA A 275 10.49 23.49 3.30
N GLN A 276 10.95 23.98 4.45
CA GLN A 276 10.25 25.03 5.21
C GLN A 276 10.17 26.36 4.45
N THR A 277 11.11 26.64 3.56
CA THR A 277 11.06 27.83 2.69
C THR A 277 10.12 27.66 1.50
N GLY A 278 9.50 26.48 1.33
CA GLY A 278 8.65 26.13 0.20
C GLY A 278 9.42 25.79 -1.08
N SER A 279 10.72 25.58 -0.97
CA SER A 279 11.60 25.13 -2.05
C SER A 279 11.72 23.61 -2.01
N LEU A 280 11.77 22.98 -3.19
CA LEU A 280 12.23 21.59 -3.28
C LEU A 280 13.75 21.62 -3.40
N PRO A 281 14.49 20.89 -2.58
CA PRO A 281 15.93 20.80 -2.71
C PRO A 281 16.35 20.39 -4.11
N SER A 282 17.29 21.08 -4.69
CA SER A 282 17.76 20.84 -6.05
C SER A 282 19.29 20.76 -6.08
N GLY A 283 19.81 19.77 -6.81
CA GLY A 283 21.23 19.70 -7.11
C GLY A 283 22.09 18.93 -6.10
N GLY A 284 21.50 18.05 -5.30
CA GLY A 284 22.26 17.12 -4.46
C GLY A 284 23.07 16.10 -5.28
N PRO A 285 24.08 15.46 -4.67
CA PRO A 285 24.84 14.40 -5.33
C PRO A 285 23.93 13.23 -5.72
N SER A 286 24.25 12.53 -6.80
CA SER A 286 23.58 11.28 -7.14
C SER A 286 23.83 10.24 -6.05
N ALA A 287 22.82 9.44 -5.74
CA ALA A 287 22.99 8.28 -4.88
C ALA A 287 23.81 7.22 -5.62
N ASP A 288 24.75 6.59 -4.89
CA ASP A 288 25.61 5.55 -5.46
C ASP A 288 24.86 4.23 -5.67
N ASP A 289 23.81 4.00 -4.90
CA ASP A 289 23.02 2.78 -4.94
C ASP A 289 21.89 2.83 -5.98
N THR A 290 21.46 1.65 -6.41
CA THR A 290 20.33 1.50 -7.31
C THR A 290 19.05 1.28 -6.50
N TYR A 291 18.16 2.25 -6.54
CA TYR A 291 16.85 2.19 -5.87
C TYR A 291 15.79 1.70 -6.85
N LEU A 292 15.08 0.65 -6.50
CA LEU A 292 14.04 0.10 -7.36
C LEU A 292 12.80 -0.37 -6.57
N VAL A 293 11.65 -0.33 -7.24
CA VAL A 293 10.44 -1.02 -6.83
C VAL A 293 10.30 -2.27 -7.68
N PRO A 294 10.36 -3.46 -7.07
CA PRO A 294 10.24 -4.71 -7.81
C PRO A 294 8.86 -4.88 -8.44
N MET A 295 8.83 -5.55 -9.60
CA MET A 295 7.58 -5.93 -10.27
C MET A 295 6.72 -6.80 -9.37
N ASN A 296 5.44 -6.46 -9.27
CA ASN A 296 4.44 -7.22 -8.55
C ASN A 296 3.40 -7.79 -9.52
N ILE A 297 3.07 -9.05 -9.34
CA ILE A 297 2.00 -9.74 -10.09
C ILE A 297 0.95 -10.19 -9.10
N SER A 298 -0.32 -9.86 -9.39
CA SER A 298 -1.46 -10.29 -8.58
C SER A 298 -2.50 -10.94 -9.47
N ALA A 299 -3.05 -12.07 -9.02
CA ALA A 299 -4.14 -12.78 -9.71
C ALA A 299 -5.25 -13.08 -8.72
N GLY A 300 -6.47 -12.74 -9.08
CA GLY A 300 -7.62 -12.87 -8.19
C GLY A 300 -8.85 -13.47 -8.86
N LEU A 301 -9.71 -14.03 -8.02
CA LEU A 301 -11.06 -14.49 -8.35
C LEU A 301 -12.04 -13.83 -7.38
N GLY A 302 -13.22 -13.49 -7.87
CA GLY A 302 -14.31 -12.95 -7.06
C GLY A 302 -15.62 -13.63 -7.41
N TYR A 303 -16.45 -13.84 -6.42
CA TYR A 303 -17.78 -14.40 -6.62
C TYR A 303 -18.83 -13.51 -5.95
N HIS A 304 -19.72 -12.99 -6.77
CA HIS A 304 -20.88 -12.21 -6.35
C HIS A 304 -22.04 -13.15 -6.07
N VAL A 305 -22.49 -13.21 -4.83
CA VAL A 305 -23.56 -14.13 -4.43
C VAL A 305 -24.91 -13.53 -4.82
N ASP A 306 -25.61 -14.19 -5.72
CA ASP A 306 -26.96 -13.78 -6.09
C ASP A 306 -27.97 -14.10 -4.97
N MET A 307 -28.49 -13.07 -4.34
CA MET A 307 -29.49 -13.16 -3.26
C MET A 307 -30.93 -13.16 -3.80
N GLY A 308 -31.12 -13.19 -5.11
CA GLY A 308 -32.44 -13.16 -5.74
C GLY A 308 -33.28 -11.98 -5.26
N GLY A 309 -34.45 -12.25 -4.70
CA GLY A 309 -35.36 -11.21 -4.20
C GLY A 309 -34.82 -10.41 -3.00
N LEU A 310 -33.74 -10.84 -2.36
CA LEU A 310 -33.09 -10.12 -1.23
C LEU A 310 -31.91 -9.25 -1.68
N SER A 311 -31.57 -9.18 -2.97
CA SER A 311 -30.43 -8.40 -3.48
C SER A 311 -30.53 -6.89 -3.25
N TRP A 312 -31.72 -6.38 -2.93
CA TRP A 312 -31.91 -4.99 -2.51
C TRP A 312 -31.46 -4.74 -1.07
N LEU A 313 -31.53 -5.79 -0.23
CA LEU A 313 -31.18 -5.74 1.19
C LEU A 313 -29.73 -6.14 1.42
N LEU A 314 -29.29 -7.22 0.79
CA LEU A 314 -27.96 -7.80 0.96
C LEU A 314 -27.32 -8.09 -0.39
N ASP A 315 -26.07 -7.65 -0.54
CA ASP A 315 -25.25 -7.81 -1.74
C ASP A 315 -23.87 -8.32 -1.35
N PRO A 316 -23.71 -9.66 -1.19
CA PRO A 316 -22.47 -10.26 -0.74
C PRO A 316 -21.50 -10.53 -1.91
N LEU A 317 -20.22 -10.21 -1.68
CA LEU A 317 -19.09 -10.47 -2.55
C LEU A 317 -18.00 -11.18 -1.75
N VAL A 318 -17.44 -12.25 -2.29
CA VAL A 318 -16.27 -12.95 -1.75
C VAL A 318 -15.20 -12.99 -2.82
N HIS A 319 -13.96 -12.75 -2.46
CA HIS A 319 -12.86 -12.78 -3.42
C HIS A 319 -11.58 -13.31 -2.78
N LEU A 320 -10.77 -13.97 -3.60
CA LEU A 320 -9.48 -14.55 -3.28
C LEU A 320 -8.43 -13.95 -4.20
N GLU A 321 -7.25 -13.66 -3.68
CA GLU A 321 -6.13 -13.16 -4.46
C GLU A 321 -4.83 -13.86 -4.06
N LEU A 322 -4.01 -14.12 -5.05
CA LEU A 322 -2.61 -14.48 -4.92
C LEU A 322 -1.79 -13.26 -5.35
N SER A 323 -1.05 -12.68 -4.42
CA SER A 323 -0.28 -11.46 -4.67
C SER A 323 1.20 -11.68 -4.44
N ASP A 324 2.02 -11.04 -5.27
CA ASP A 324 3.48 -10.96 -5.20
C ASP A 324 4.23 -12.31 -5.10
N PRO A 325 3.98 -13.27 -5.99
CA PRO A 325 4.72 -14.53 -5.97
C PRO A 325 6.23 -14.33 -6.20
N LEU A 326 6.63 -13.29 -6.92
CA LEU A 326 8.04 -12.97 -7.14
C LEU A 326 8.70 -12.46 -5.86
N GLY A 327 8.02 -11.61 -5.10
CA GLY A 327 8.50 -11.14 -3.81
C GLY A 327 8.61 -12.24 -2.77
N VAL A 328 7.63 -13.17 -2.74
CA VAL A 328 7.69 -14.33 -1.84
C VAL A 328 8.93 -15.18 -2.13
N ILE A 329 9.27 -15.41 -3.40
CA ILE A 329 10.47 -16.18 -3.79
C ILE A 329 11.75 -15.39 -3.47
N ARG A 330 11.81 -14.12 -3.86
CA ARG A 330 12.97 -13.24 -3.66
C ARG A 330 13.33 -13.10 -2.18
N ASP A 331 12.32 -12.85 -1.34
CA ASP A 331 12.48 -12.55 0.08
C ASP A 331 12.40 -13.83 0.95
N ASN A 332 12.35 -15.01 0.32
CA ASN A 332 12.22 -16.33 0.97
C ASN A 332 11.10 -16.39 2.03
N LYS A 333 9.94 -15.80 1.68
CA LYS A 333 8.78 -15.79 2.56
C LYS A 333 7.98 -17.08 2.46
N SER A 334 7.16 -17.32 3.49
CA SER A 334 6.21 -18.45 3.49
C SER A 334 5.21 -18.31 2.34
N PRO A 335 4.78 -19.43 1.69
CA PRO A 335 3.71 -19.41 0.70
C PRO A 335 2.39 -18.81 1.20
N TRP A 336 2.14 -18.76 2.50
CA TRP A 336 0.99 -18.08 3.10
C TRP A 336 0.97 -16.59 2.83
N ALA A 337 2.14 -15.97 2.60
CA ALA A 337 2.24 -14.57 2.24
C ALA A 337 1.62 -14.23 0.87
N LEU A 338 1.34 -15.23 0.03
CA LEU A 338 0.63 -15.08 -1.25
C LEU A 338 -0.87 -14.86 -1.08
N PHE A 339 -1.48 -15.42 -0.01
CA PHE A 339 -2.91 -15.57 0.08
C PHE A 339 -3.59 -14.38 0.73
N HIS A 340 -4.56 -13.82 0.02
CA HIS A 340 -5.45 -12.77 0.47
C HIS A 340 -6.89 -13.18 0.21
N LEU A 341 -7.72 -13.17 1.22
CA LEU A 341 -9.15 -13.46 1.12
C LEU A 341 -9.94 -12.25 1.60
N GLY A 342 -10.93 -11.85 0.84
CA GLY A 342 -11.80 -10.74 1.19
C GLY A 342 -13.27 -11.08 1.05
N THR A 343 -14.08 -10.44 1.87
CA THR A 343 -15.53 -10.44 1.73
C THR A 343 -16.08 -9.04 2.01
N GLU A 344 -17.07 -8.66 1.24
CA GLU A 344 -17.88 -7.47 1.46
C GLU A 344 -19.35 -7.85 1.43
N VAL A 345 -20.13 -7.35 2.38
CA VAL A 345 -21.59 -7.44 2.37
C VAL A 345 -22.13 -6.02 2.39
N LYS A 346 -22.75 -5.60 1.29
CA LYS A 346 -23.49 -4.33 1.27
C LYS A 346 -24.89 -4.56 1.79
N VAL A 347 -25.23 -3.80 2.84
CA VAL A 347 -26.56 -3.81 3.47
C VAL A 347 -27.29 -2.55 3.03
N LEU A 348 -28.49 -2.72 2.50
CA LEU A 348 -29.34 -1.63 1.98
C LEU A 348 -28.61 -0.73 0.97
N ARG A 349 -27.51 -1.20 0.36
CA ARG A 349 -26.65 -0.51 -0.62
C ARG A 349 -25.89 0.71 -0.10
N PHE A 350 -26.06 1.10 1.17
CA PHE A 350 -25.36 2.25 1.75
C PHE A 350 -24.46 1.90 2.94
N ILE A 351 -24.61 0.73 3.56
CA ILE A 351 -23.69 0.21 4.58
C ILE A 351 -22.87 -0.91 3.96
N SER A 352 -21.56 -0.90 4.13
CA SER A 352 -20.65 -1.97 3.75
C SER A 352 -20.02 -2.56 5.00
N LEU A 353 -20.13 -3.87 5.17
CA LEU A 353 -19.41 -4.63 6.18
C LEU A 353 -18.36 -5.48 5.46
N ARG A 354 -17.12 -5.44 5.93
CA ARG A 354 -15.98 -6.09 5.29
C ARG A 354 -15.21 -6.92 6.28
N ALA A 355 -14.73 -8.06 5.83
CA ALA A 355 -13.78 -8.88 6.56
C ALA A 355 -12.80 -9.51 5.58
N GLY A 356 -11.61 -9.84 6.07
CA GLY A 356 -10.60 -10.46 5.23
C GLY A 356 -9.53 -11.20 6.01
N LEU A 357 -8.74 -11.95 5.25
CA LEU A 357 -7.51 -12.57 5.70
C LEU A 357 -6.36 -12.02 4.85
N ASN A 358 -5.40 -11.40 5.50
CA ASN A 358 -4.20 -10.88 4.89
C ASN A 358 -3.00 -11.71 5.35
N GLN A 359 -2.45 -12.55 4.48
CA GLN A 359 -1.26 -13.36 4.78
C GLN A 359 -1.42 -14.22 6.06
N GLY A 360 -2.65 -14.65 6.36
CA GLY A 360 -2.99 -15.43 7.56
C GLY A 360 -3.56 -14.61 8.72
N TYR A 361 -3.57 -13.28 8.66
CA TYR A 361 -4.12 -12.41 9.69
C TYR A 361 -5.49 -11.87 9.32
N LEU A 362 -6.34 -11.71 10.34
CA LEU A 362 -7.67 -11.15 10.20
C LEU A 362 -7.60 -9.63 9.97
N SER A 363 -8.47 -9.16 9.10
CA SER A 363 -8.82 -7.75 8.95
C SER A 363 -10.33 -7.59 8.93
N ALA A 364 -10.81 -6.43 9.33
CA ALA A 364 -12.23 -6.10 9.33
C ALA A 364 -12.45 -4.61 9.11
N GLY A 365 -13.61 -4.25 8.61
CA GLY A 365 -13.97 -2.86 8.42
C GLY A 365 -15.44 -2.64 8.14
N ALA A 366 -15.80 -1.38 8.17
CA ALA A 366 -17.16 -0.94 7.86
C ALA A 366 -17.10 0.34 7.03
N GLY A 367 -18.13 0.55 6.24
CA GLY A 367 -18.29 1.78 5.47
C GLY A 367 -19.74 2.24 5.40
N VAL A 368 -19.91 3.54 5.22
CA VAL A 368 -21.21 4.15 5.00
C VAL A 368 -21.12 5.06 3.79
N LYS A 369 -22.04 4.89 2.86
CA LYS A 369 -22.20 5.72 1.67
C LYS A 369 -23.41 6.62 1.80
N LEU A 370 -23.16 7.93 1.83
CA LEU A 370 -24.18 8.97 1.96
C LEU A 370 -24.15 9.87 0.72
N LEU A 371 -25.01 9.61 -0.25
CA LEU A 371 -25.06 10.34 -1.53
C LEU A 371 -23.70 10.29 -2.25
N PHE A 372 -22.95 11.37 -2.18
CA PHE A 372 -21.61 11.52 -2.78
C PHE A 372 -20.47 11.34 -1.77
N LEU A 373 -20.77 11.08 -0.50
CA LEU A 373 -19.80 10.92 0.58
C LEU A 373 -19.70 9.46 0.98
N ASP A 374 -18.50 8.89 0.92
CA ASP A 374 -18.17 7.56 1.42
C ASP A 374 -17.21 7.71 2.61
N LEU A 375 -17.60 7.09 3.74
CA LEU A 375 -16.78 6.97 4.94
C LEU A 375 -16.45 5.50 5.14
N ASN A 376 -15.19 5.14 5.25
CA ASN A 376 -14.74 3.77 5.50
C ASN A 376 -13.73 3.74 6.63
N VAL A 377 -13.76 2.67 7.42
CA VAL A 377 -12.79 2.39 8.48
C VAL A 377 -12.35 0.93 8.38
N ALA A 378 -11.10 0.66 8.72
CA ALA A 378 -10.53 -0.68 8.73
C ALA A 378 -9.58 -0.86 9.90
N ALA A 379 -9.65 -2.03 10.52
CA ALA A 379 -8.58 -2.60 11.33
C ALA A 379 -7.90 -3.69 10.50
N PHE A 380 -6.59 -3.69 10.44
CA PHE A 380 -5.82 -4.61 9.63
C PHE A 380 -4.59 -5.12 10.36
N THR A 381 -4.11 -6.28 9.92
CA THR A 381 -2.83 -6.84 10.37
C THR A 381 -2.11 -7.42 9.16
N ARG A 382 -0.78 -7.28 9.14
CA ARG A 382 0.11 -7.80 8.11
C ARG A 382 1.30 -8.50 8.72
N GLU A 383 1.96 -9.38 7.96
CA GLU A 383 3.22 -10.01 8.34
C GLU A 383 4.40 -9.15 7.87
N LEU A 384 5.36 -8.92 8.74
CA LEU A 384 6.64 -8.28 8.44
C LEU A 384 7.79 -9.29 8.36
N GLY A 385 7.61 -10.47 8.98
CA GLY A 385 8.59 -11.55 9.00
C GLY A 385 8.55 -12.45 7.76
N HIS A 386 9.28 -13.55 7.82
CA HIS A 386 9.33 -14.56 6.77
C HIS A 386 8.17 -15.56 6.84
N TYR A 387 7.70 -15.88 8.04
CA TYR A 387 6.61 -16.83 8.28
C TYR A 387 5.44 -16.14 8.96
N ALA A 388 4.23 -16.63 8.70
CA ALA A 388 3.04 -16.15 9.39
C ALA A 388 3.18 -16.40 10.92
N GLY A 389 3.13 -15.33 11.70
CA GLY A 389 3.32 -15.36 13.14
C GLY A 389 4.70 -14.90 13.62
N ASP A 390 5.66 -14.65 12.74
CA ASP A 390 6.98 -14.19 13.12
C ASP A 390 6.95 -12.76 13.67
N GLN A 391 6.35 -11.85 12.89
CA GLN A 391 6.30 -10.43 13.25
C GLN A 391 5.07 -9.75 12.65
N SER A 392 3.99 -9.75 13.40
CA SER A 392 2.75 -9.10 12.98
C SER A 392 2.79 -7.58 13.23
N SER A 393 2.28 -6.83 12.26
CA SER A 393 2.04 -5.39 12.39
C SER A 393 0.57 -5.08 12.16
N SER A 394 -0.06 -4.47 13.13
CA SER A 394 -1.48 -4.11 13.09
C SER A 394 -1.65 -2.61 12.95
N GLY A 395 -2.84 -2.18 12.56
CA GLY A 395 -3.16 -0.77 12.47
C GLY A 395 -4.62 -0.49 12.16
N PHE A 396 -4.93 0.79 12.14
CA PHE A 396 -6.20 1.32 11.66
C PHE A 396 -6.01 2.22 10.45
N ALA A 397 -6.96 2.17 9.54
CA ALA A 397 -7.06 3.10 8.42
C ALA A 397 -8.48 3.68 8.37
N MET A 398 -8.55 4.94 7.97
CA MET A 398 -9.81 5.62 7.67
C MET A 398 -9.76 6.10 6.21
N GLU A 399 -10.92 6.28 5.62
CA GLU A 399 -11.05 6.80 4.27
C GLU A 399 -12.27 7.69 4.21
N LEU A 400 -12.08 8.90 3.73
CA LEU A 400 -13.11 9.87 3.42
C LEU A 400 -13.04 10.13 1.92
N ALA A 401 -14.08 9.78 1.18
CA ALA A 401 -14.11 9.98 -0.27
C ALA A 401 -15.38 10.73 -0.71
N PHE A 402 -15.20 11.71 -1.58
CA PHE A 402 -16.27 12.34 -2.32
C PHE A 402 -16.30 11.75 -3.73
N ARG A 403 -17.41 11.10 -4.11
CA ARG A 403 -17.59 10.40 -5.38
C ARG A 403 -18.73 11.02 -6.19
N PHE A 404 -18.44 11.44 -7.43
CA PHE A 404 -19.35 12.14 -8.34
C PHE A 404 -19.57 11.38 -9.64
#